data_4d61cc335921f1c72a89d3e122c5a3be
#
_entry.id   4d61cc335921f1c72a89d3e122c5a3be
#
_cell.length_a   1.000
_cell.length_b   1.000
_cell.length_c   1.000
_cell.angle_alpha   90.00
_cell.angle_beta   90.00
_cell.angle_gamma   90.00
#
_symmetry.space_group_name_H-M   'P 1'
#
loop_
_entity.id
_entity.type
_entity.pdbx_description
1 polymer ?
#
loop_
_entity_poly.entity_id
_entity_poly.type
_entity_poly.pdbx_seq_one_letter_code
_entity_poly.pdbx_strand_id
1 'polypeptide(L)'
;NLSDSDVVQRWSQDVVWQYFSGNVFYEPRLPCDAGQLGRFRKGIGEAGVEELLRATINTAVHMGAMKPQEFERIIVDTTVQEKAVAHPVDSRLLEVARCKLVKAAKNVGVELKQTFAKEGKELRRRAGGYAHAKQFKRMRRVVKRQRTIVGKLIREVQRKVPQVQGATPQALQGLQVVVTRAQRIMLQKPKDKNKLYAMHAPEVECLAKGKARQPYDFGVKVSVAVTHKSGLIVGARSFPGNPYDGHTLNEQLEQVSILCEAHGVRPKEAVVDLGYRGVDQDNPGVKIVHRGWIKRMTAQMRQQLKRRQAVEPVIGHLKADHRMKRCWLKGAEGDALNAVLAASGFNLCWLMRALVRLFFVLVKFAGLWSLISSQRTRQNHKFTGHRADGGLQVA
;
A
#
# COMPACT_ATOMS: atom_id res chain seq x y z
N ASN A 1 -11.64 -3.39 -1.05
CA ASN A 1 -10.99 -3.91 0.16
C ASN A 1 -11.36 -5.39 0.48
N LEU A 2 -11.48 -6.24 -0.55
CA LEU A 2 -11.83 -7.66 -0.41
C LEU A 2 -10.60 -8.54 -0.18
N SER A 3 -10.74 -9.65 0.55
CA SER A 3 -9.71 -10.71 0.58
C SER A 3 -9.75 -11.51 -0.73
N ASP A 4 -8.71 -12.30 -1.01
CA ASP A 4 -8.69 -13.15 -2.20
C ASP A 4 -9.87 -14.13 -2.21
N SER A 5 -10.21 -14.68 -1.04
CA SER A 5 -11.39 -15.54 -0.89
C SER A 5 -12.69 -14.79 -1.18
N ASP A 6 -12.84 -13.54 -0.68
CA ASP A 6 -14.04 -12.74 -0.92
C ASP A 6 -14.16 -12.36 -2.40
N VAL A 7 -13.03 -12.07 -3.08
CA VAL A 7 -13.01 -11.75 -4.53
C VAL A 7 -13.52 -12.93 -5.33
N VAL A 8 -12.99 -14.13 -5.09
CA VAL A 8 -13.38 -15.35 -5.81
C VAL A 8 -14.84 -15.70 -5.54
N GLN A 9 -15.28 -15.63 -4.28
CA GLN A 9 -16.67 -15.91 -3.90
C GLN A 9 -17.62 -14.88 -4.49
N ARG A 10 -17.29 -13.59 -4.44
CA ARG A 10 -18.13 -12.54 -5.00
C ARG A 10 -18.26 -12.67 -6.52
N TRP A 11 -17.19 -13.03 -7.21
CA TRP A 11 -17.25 -13.26 -8.65
C TRP A 11 -18.30 -14.30 -9.02
N SER A 12 -18.40 -15.43 -8.29
CA SER A 12 -19.38 -16.49 -8.56
C SER A 12 -20.82 -16.09 -8.23
N GLN A 13 -21.05 -14.99 -7.51
CA GLN A 13 -22.36 -14.52 -7.06
C GLN A 13 -22.84 -13.26 -7.79
N ASP A 14 -21.99 -12.61 -8.58
CA ASP A 14 -22.24 -11.29 -9.15
C ASP A 14 -22.09 -11.32 -10.68
N VAL A 15 -23.21 -11.26 -11.38
CA VAL A 15 -23.27 -11.31 -12.85
C VAL A 15 -22.52 -10.14 -13.51
N VAL A 16 -22.43 -8.97 -12.84
CA VAL A 16 -21.71 -7.83 -13.36
C VAL A 16 -20.20 -8.10 -13.36
N TRP A 17 -19.70 -8.78 -12.33
CA TRP A 17 -18.28 -9.17 -12.27
C TRP A 17 -17.95 -10.23 -13.32
N GLN A 18 -18.85 -11.19 -13.54
CA GLN A 18 -18.69 -12.21 -14.58
C GLN A 18 -18.71 -11.59 -15.97
N TYR A 19 -19.66 -10.71 -16.25
CA TYR A 19 -19.72 -9.99 -17.51
C TYR A 19 -18.46 -9.14 -17.76
N PHE A 20 -18.01 -8.40 -16.74
CA PHE A 20 -16.75 -7.63 -16.81
C PHE A 20 -15.53 -8.50 -17.13
N SER A 21 -15.49 -9.74 -16.64
CA SER A 21 -14.41 -10.70 -16.93
C SER A 21 -14.59 -11.46 -18.25
N GLY A 22 -15.58 -11.12 -19.07
CA GLY A 22 -15.79 -11.69 -20.40
C GLY A 22 -16.76 -12.89 -20.45
N ASN A 23 -17.41 -13.25 -19.34
CA ASN A 23 -18.41 -14.31 -19.33
C ASN A 23 -19.73 -13.82 -19.94
N VAL A 24 -20.23 -14.56 -20.94
CA VAL A 24 -21.52 -14.29 -21.58
C VAL A 24 -22.67 -14.95 -20.80
N PHE A 25 -22.41 -16.12 -20.23
CA PHE A 25 -23.37 -16.89 -19.45
C PHE A 25 -22.99 -16.90 -17.98
N TYR A 26 -24.01 -16.96 -17.10
CA TYR A 26 -23.79 -17.06 -15.66
C TYR A 26 -23.12 -18.40 -15.30
N GLU A 27 -22.01 -18.32 -14.55
CA GLU A 27 -21.26 -19.46 -14.03
C GLU A 27 -21.31 -19.45 -12.49
N PRO A 28 -22.05 -20.38 -11.84
CA PRO A 28 -22.17 -20.42 -10.39
C PRO A 28 -20.91 -20.96 -9.68
N ARG A 29 -20.01 -21.58 -10.43
CA ARG A 29 -18.77 -22.16 -9.87
C ARG A 29 -17.75 -21.07 -9.61
N LEU A 30 -16.87 -21.33 -8.64
CA LEU A 30 -15.74 -20.46 -8.38
C LEU A 30 -14.80 -20.44 -9.60
N PRO A 31 -14.32 -19.25 -10.04
CA PRO A 31 -13.45 -19.14 -11.22
C PRO A 31 -12.08 -19.78 -10.98
N CYS A 32 -11.65 -19.79 -9.71
CA CYS A 32 -10.38 -20.37 -9.30
C CYS A 32 -10.35 -20.57 -7.77
N ASP A 33 -9.34 -21.26 -7.27
CA ASP A 33 -9.01 -21.28 -5.85
C ASP A 33 -8.40 -19.95 -5.41
N ALA A 34 -8.78 -19.42 -4.24
CA ALA A 34 -8.27 -18.14 -3.72
C ALA A 34 -6.73 -18.09 -3.63
N GLY A 35 -6.07 -19.23 -3.40
CA GLY A 35 -4.61 -19.33 -3.40
C GLY A 35 -3.99 -19.11 -4.79
N GLN A 36 -4.75 -19.30 -5.88
CA GLN A 36 -4.24 -19.00 -7.24
C GLN A 36 -4.02 -17.52 -7.46
N LEU A 37 -4.85 -16.64 -6.90
CA LEU A 37 -4.60 -15.20 -6.94
C LEU A 37 -3.29 -14.81 -6.28
N GLY A 38 -2.97 -15.47 -5.16
CA GLY A 38 -1.67 -15.30 -4.49
C GLY A 38 -0.49 -15.79 -5.33
N ARG A 39 -0.63 -16.96 -5.97
CA ARG A 39 0.38 -17.52 -6.90
C ARG A 39 0.56 -16.64 -8.13
N PHE A 40 -0.54 -16.14 -8.71
CA PHE A 40 -0.51 -15.22 -9.84
C PHE A 40 0.25 -13.94 -9.50
N ARG A 41 -0.08 -13.26 -8.37
CA ARG A 41 0.65 -12.07 -7.93
C ARG A 41 2.14 -12.32 -7.77
N LYS A 42 2.50 -13.47 -7.21
CA LYS A 42 3.91 -13.87 -7.08
C LYS A 42 4.56 -14.14 -8.44
N GLY A 43 3.82 -14.72 -9.38
CA GLY A 43 4.32 -15.02 -10.72
C GLY A 43 4.59 -13.79 -11.58
N ILE A 44 3.71 -12.78 -11.53
CA ILE A 44 3.93 -11.51 -12.25
C ILE A 44 5.03 -10.66 -11.58
N GLY A 45 5.25 -10.81 -10.28
CA GLY A 45 6.29 -10.13 -9.54
C GLY A 45 6.16 -8.60 -9.52
N GLU A 46 7.23 -7.92 -9.10
CA GLU A 46 7.28 -6.45 -9.03
C GLU A 46 7.16 -5.81 -10.41
N ALA A 47 7.88 -6.35 -11.41
CA ALA A 47 7.83 -5.83 -12.78
C ALA A 47 6.41 -5.87 -13.39
N GLY A 48 5.66 -6.96 -13.19
CA GLY A 48 4.30 -7.06 -13.73
C GLY A 48 3.30 -6.13 -13.04
N VAL A 49 3.46 -5.85 -11.73
CA VAL A 49 2.58 -4.86 -11.07
C VAL A 49 2.98 -3.42 -11.40
N GLU A 50 4.25 -3.14 -11.69
CA GLU A 50 4.68 -1.84 -12.23
C GLU A 50 4.12 -1.60 -13.64
N GLU A 51 4.06 -2.65 -14.47
CA GLU A 51 3.41 -2.55 -15.78
C GLU A 51 1.91 -2.24 -15.66
N LEU A 52 1.23 -2.82 -14.66
CA LEU A 52 -0.16 -2.46 -14.37
C LEU A 52 -0.29 -0.98 -13.99
N LEU A 53 0.61 -0.45 -13.16
CA LEU A 53 0.62 0.97 -12.81
C LEU A 53 0.88 1.84 -14.07
N ARG A 54 1.86 1.47 -14.90
CA ARG A 54 2.17 2.12 -16.18
C ARG A 54 0.95 2.15 -17.09
N ALA A 55 0.23 1.03 -17.21
CA ALA A 55 -0.99 0.97 -18.03
C ALA A 55 -2.05 1.97 -17.56
N THR A 56 -2.23 2.16 -16.24
CA THR A 56 -3.18 3.18 -15.72
C THR A 56 -2.74 4.60 -16.05
N ILE A 57 -1.44 4.90 -16.03
CA ILE A 57 -0.87 6.20 -16.38
C ILE A 57 -1.09 6.47 -17.89
N ASN A 58 -0.76 5.50 -18.74
CA ASN A 58 -0.95 5.58 -20.19
C ASN A 58 -2.42 5.78 -20.54
N THR A 59 -3.33 5.06 -19.88
CA THR A 59 -4.77 5.22 -20.09
C THR A 59 -5.25 6.62 -19.76
N ALA A 60 -4.75 7.24 -18.67
CA ALA A 60 -5.13 8.60 -18.29
C ALA A 60 -4.77 9.64 -19.37
N VAL A 61 -3.63 9.46 -20.01
CA VAL A 61 -3.20 10.32 -21.12
C VAL A 61 -3.99 10.03 -22.41
N HIS A 62 -4.17 8.75 -22.76
CA HIS A 62 -4.93 8.33 -23.95
C HIS A 62 -6.39 8.81 -23.93
N MET A 63 -7.02 8.80 -22.77
CA MET A 63 -8.38 9.31 -22.57
C MET A 63 -8.46 10.85 -22.64
N GLY A 64 -7.33 11.55 -22.74
CA GLY A 64 -7.31 13.02 -22.64
C GLY A 64 -7.67 13.54 -21.24
N ALA A 65 -7.73 12.67 -20.22
CA ALA A 65 -8.08 13.06 -18.86
C ALA A 65 -6.97 13.88 -18.17
N MET A 66 -5.74 13.78 -18.69
CA MET A 66 -4.59 14.61 -18.31
C MET A 66 -3.63 14.80 -19.47
N LYS A 67 -2.80 15.84 -19.38
CA LYS A 67 -1.76 16.14 -20.37
C LYS A 67 -0.40 15.57 -19.93
N PRO A 68 0.45 15.06 -20.85
CA PRO A 68 1.79 14.55 -20.52
C PRO A 68 2.67 15.55 -19.74
N GLN A 69 2.53 16.85 -20.02
CA GLN A 69 3.28 17.91 -19.33
C GLN A 69 3.01 17.98 -17.81
N GLU A 70 1.94 17.34 -17.34
CA GLU A 70 1.67 17.27 -15.88
C GLU A 70 2.67 16.38 -15.14
N PHE A 71 3.39 15.50 -15.83
CA PHE A 71 4.47 14.69 -15.26
C PHE A 71 5.72 15.51 -14.93
N GLU A 72 5.90 16.70 -15.50
CA GLU A 72 7.05 17.57 -15.21
C GLU A 72 7.06 18.06 -13.77
N ARG A 73 5.89 18.16 -13.16
CA ARG A 73 5.76 18.60 -11.76
C ARG A 73 4.99 17.58 -10.93
N ILE A 74 5.66 17.02 -9.95
CA ILE A 74 5.11 15.99 -9.07
C ILE A 74 5.18 16.42 -7.61
N ILE A 75 4.35 15.80 -6.79
CA ILE A 75 4.43 15.87 -5.33
C ILE A 75 4.90 14.50 -4.84
N VAL A 76 5.95 14.47 -4.00
CA VAL A 76 6.44 13.24 -3.40
C VAL A 76 6.32 13.34 -1.89
N ASP A 77 5.80 12.28 -1.29
CA ASP A 77 5.69 12.17 0.17
C ASP A 77 5.88 10.71 0.60
N THR A 78 6.32 10.49 1.84
CA THR A 78 6.44 9.16 2.41
C THR A 78 5.32 8.85 3.38
N THR A 79 4.96 7.58 3.43
CA THR A 79 4.02 7.08 4.42
C THR A 79 4.46 5.71 4.93
N VAL A 80 3.82 5.21 5.99
CA VAL A 80 4.03 3.84 6.46
C VAL A 80 2.93 2.95 5.93
N GLN A 81 3.31 1.89 5.23
CA GLN A 81 2.46 0.75 4.96
C GLN A 81 2.57 -0.20 6.15
N GLU A 82 1.52 -0.25 6.97
CA GLU A 82 1.50 -1.12 8.13
C GLU A 82 1.39 -2.59 7.71
N LYS A 83 2.16 -3.46 8.38
CA LYS A 83 2.06 -4.91 8.18
C LYS A 83 0.91 -5.48 9.00
N ALA A 84 0.28 -6.54 8.50
CA ALA A 84 -0.76 -7.27 9.21
C ALA A 84 -0.21 -8.07 10.42
N VAL A 85 0.41 -7.36 11.35
CA VAL A 85 0.96 -7.92 12.59
C VAL A 85 0.22 -7.39 13.81
N ALA A 86 0.17 -8.18 14.86
CA ALA A 86 -0.33 -7.70 16.15
C ALA A 86 0.71 -6.77 16.79
N HIS A 87 0.25 -5.73 17.49
CA HIS A 87 1.15 -4.80 18.18
C HIS A 87 2.21 -5.56 18.98
N PRO A 88 3.50 -5.35 18.71
CA PRO A 88 4.59 -6.12 19.31
C PRO A 88 4.81 -5.73 20.77
N VAL A 89 4.60 -6.68 21.67
CA VAL A 89 5.00 -6.58 23.06
C VAL A 89 5.86 -7.79 23.41
N ASP A 90 6.90 -7.61 24.22
CA ASP A 90 7.90 -8.65 24.52
C ASP A 90 7.24 -9.97 24.98
N SER A 91 6.24 -9.91 25.85
CA SER A 91 5.54 -11.08 26.37
C SER A 91 4.81 -11.86 25.27
N ARG A 92 4.19 -11.16 24.29
CA ARG A 92 3.54 -11.81 23.15
C ARG A 92 4.58 -12.44 22.22
N LEU A 93 5.65 -11.73 21.91
CA LEU A 93 6.72 -12.24 21.04
C LEU A 93 7.38 -13.48 21.62
N LEU A 94 7.67 -13.50 22.91
CA LEU A 94 8.23 -14.65 23.62
C LEU A 94 7.29 -15.85 23.61
N GLU A 95 5.98 -15.66 23.82
CA GLU A 95 5.02 -16.76 23.74
C GLU A 95 4.86 -17.30 22.31
N VAL A 96 4.84 -16.41 21.30
CA VAL A 96 4.85 -16.83 19.89
C VAL A 96 6.13 -17.59 19.55
N ALA A 97 7.30 -17.14 20.04
CA ALA A 97 8.56 -17.84 19.87
C ALA A 97 8.52 -19.25 20.50
N ARG A 98 8.01 -19.37 21.73
CA ARG A 98 7.79 -20.66 22.40
C ARG A 98 6.92 -21.59 21.54
N CYS A 99 5.76 -21.11 21.08
CA CYS A 99 4.83 -21.90 20.27
C CYS A 99 5.47 -22.37 18.95
N LYS A 100 6.19 -21.45 18.26
CA LYS A 100 6.85 -21.77 16.99
C LYS A 100 8.02 -22.76 17.16
N LEU A 101 8.82 -22.61 18.22
CA LEU A 101 9.89 -23.57 18.55
C LEU A 101 9.33 -24.96 18.80
N VAL A 102 8.27 -25.09 19.63
CA VAL A 102 7.65 -26.38 19.90
C VAL A 102 7.08 -27.01 18.63
N LYS A 103 6.40 -26.23 17.79
CA LYS A 103 5.86 -26.72 16.52
C LYS A 103 6.98 -27.16 15.55
N ALA A 104 8.02 -26.36 15.40
CA ALA A 104 9.12 -26.67 14.51
C ALA A 104 9.93 -27.88 15.01
N ALA A 105 10.16 -28.02 16.31
CA ALA A 105 10.79 -29.19 16.91
C ALA A 105 9.99 -30.47 16.62
N LYS A 106 8.67 -30.43 16.83
CA LYS A 106 7.78 -31.57 16.53
C LYS A 106 7.83 -31.96 15.03
N ASN A 107 7.85 -30.97 14.14
CA ASN A 107 7.88 -31.22 12.69
C ASN A 107 9.15 -31.95 12.21
N VAL A 108 10.25 -31.84 12.94
CA VAL A 108 11.52 -32.56 12.64
C VAL A 108 11.72 -33.81 13.49
N GLY A 109 10.72 -34.20 14.32
CA GLY A 109 10.81 -35.38 15.16
C GLY A 109 11.55 -35.18 16.49
N VAL A 110 11.84 -33.94 16.90
CA VAL A 110 12.44 -33.64 18.21
C VAL A 110 11.38 -33.69 19.30
N GLU A 111 11.45 -34.68 20.18
CA GLU A 111 10.63 -34.77 21.38
C GLU A 111 11.18 -33.89 22.50
N LEU A 112 10.38 -32.92 22.92
CA LEU A 112 10.69 -32.02 24.01
C LEU A 112 10.22 -32.56 25.34
N LYS A 113 11.08 -32.53 26.39
CA LYS A 113 10.69 -32.92 27.76
C LYS A 113 9.49 -32.13 28.29
N GLN A 114 9.45 -30.82 27.97
CA GLN A 114 8.38 -29.93 28.36
C GLN A 114 8.11 -28.88 27.26
N THR A 115 6.85 -28.66 26.94
CA THR A 115 6.43 -27.64 25.97
C THR A 115 6.08 -26.31 26.62
N PHE A 116 5.90 -26.27 27.95
CA PHE A 116 5.47 -25.12 28.74
C PHE A 116 4.17 -24.46 28.24
N ALA A 117 3.25 -25.25 27.63
CA ALA A 117 2.07 -24.72 26.95
C ALA A 117 1.10 -23.99 27.90
N LYS A 118 0.82 -24.60 29.08
CA LYS A 118 -0.06 -24.00 30.09
C LYS A 118 0.61 -22.78 30.74
N GLU A 119 1.85 -22.91 31.17
CA GLU A 119 2.61 -21.86 31.84
C GLU A 119 2.83 -20.66 30.88
N GLY A 120 3.17 -20.89 29.62
CA GLY A 120 3.39 -19.82 28.66
C GLY A 120 2.15 -18.95 28.41
N LYS A 121 0.98 -19.58 28.26
CA LYS A 121 -0.31 -18.86 28.12
C LYS A 121 -0.62 -18.04 29.37
N GLU A 122 -0.44 -18.62 30.57
CA GLU A 122 -0.69 -17.94 31.84
C GLU A 122 0.26 -16.75 32.05
N LEU A 123 1.56 -16.93 31.77
CA LEU A 123 2.54 -15.85 31.89
C LEU A 123 2.19 -14.68 30.91
N ARG A 124 1.76 -14.98 29.68
CA ARG A 124 1.32 -13.95 28.73
C ARG A 124 0.11 -13.17 29.29
N ARG A 125 -0.91 -13.88 29.83
CA ARG A 125 -2.08 -13.25 30.41
C ARG A 125 -1.71 -12.33 31.59
N ARG A 126 -0.89 -12.84 32.53
CA ARG A 126 -0.40 -12.08 33.69
C ARG A 126 0.43 -10.87 33.29
N ALA A 127 1.30 -10.98 32.28
CA ALA A 127 2.08 -9.84 31.79
C ALA A 127 1.16 -8.72 31.27
N GLY A 128 0.09 -9.07 30.53
CA GLY A 128 -0.92 -8.12 30.07
C GLY A 128 -1.66 -7.44 31.23
N GLY A 129 -2.13 -8.20 32.22
CA GLY A 129 -2.80 -7.65 33.40
C GLY A 129 -1.91 -6.71 34.20
N TYR A 130 -0.63 -7.08 34.44
CA TYR A 130 0.31 -6.22 35.13
C TYR A 130 0.67 -4.95 34.34
N ALA A 131 0.74 -5.02 33.00
CA ALA A 131 0.95 -3.85 32.16
C ALA A 131 -0.22 -2.87 32.27
N HIS A 132 -1.45 -3.38 32.19
CA HIS A 132 -2.67 -2.57 32.35
C HIS A 132 -2.74 -1.90 33.71
N ALA A 133 -2.45 -2.65 34.78
CA ALA A 133 -2.39 -2.15 36.16
C ALA A 133 -1.12 -1.31 36.48
N LYS A 134 -0.29 -0.96 35.46
CA LYS A 134 0.98 -0.21 35.61
C LYS A 134 1.98 -0.85 36.58
N GLN A 135 1.85 -2.13 36.88
CA GLN A 135 2.72 -2.90 37.81
C GLN A 135 3.97 -3.41 37.06
N PHE A 136 4.78 -2.52 36.48
CA PHE A 136 5.89 -2.86 35.60
C PHE A 136 6.98 -3.75 36.25
N LYS A 137 7.19 -3.67 37.56
CA LYS A 137 8.14 -4.53 38.28
C LYS A 137 7.70 -6.01 38.24
N ARG A 138 6.41 -6.27 38.46
CA ARG A 138 5.83 -7.62 38.35
C ARG A 138 5.84 -8.12 36.89
N MET A 139 5.43 -7.26 35.96
CA MET A 139 5.49 -7.57 34.52
C MET A 139 6.90 -8.01 34.09
N ARG A 140 7.96 -7.27 34.49
CA ARG A 140 9.35 -7.62 34.16
C ARG A 140 9.77 -8.99 34.69
N ARG A 141 9.31 -9.41 35.89
CA ARG A 141 9.57 -10.74 36.44
C ARG A 141 8.93 -11.84 35.57
N VAL A 142 7.70 -11.61 35.09
CA VAL A 142 7.00 -12.54 34.19
C VAL A 142 7.71 -12.67 32.87
N VAL A 143 8.10 -11.56 32.26
CA VAL A 143 8.86 -11.54 30.97
C VAL A 143 10.20 -12.24 31.14
N LYS A 144 10.91 -12.06 32.27
CA LYS A 144 12.15 -12.79 32.59
C LYS A 144 11.93 -14.30 32.61
N ARG A 145 10.83 -14.76 33.23
CA ARG A 145 10.47 -16.19 33.24
C ARG A 145 10.19 -16.74 31.84
N GLN A 146 9.48 -15.96 30.99
CA GLN A 146 9.23 -16.35 29.60
C GLN A 146 10.56 -16.47 28.80
N ARG A 147 11.51 -15.54 28.99
CA ARG A 147 12.87 -15.64 28.39
C ARG A 147 13.58 -16.91 28.83
N THR A 148 13.51 -17.27 30.10
CA THR A 148 14.07 -18.51 30.64
C THR A 148 13.48 -19.75 29.95
N ILE A 149 12.16 -19.79 29.75
CA ILE A 149 11.47 -20.89 29.05
C ILE A 149 11.94 -20.99 27.61
N VAL A 150 11.94 -19.89 26.86
CA VAL A 150 12.42 -19.89 25.46
C VAL A 150 13.87 -20.35 25.37
N GLY A 151 14.74 -19.87 26.27
CA GLY A 151 16.13 -20.32 26.34
C GLY A 151 16.32 -21.80 26.66
N LYS A 152 15.48 -22.37 27.55
CA LYS A 152 15.47 -23.82 27.83
C LYS A 152 15.10 -24.62 26.57
N LEU A 153 14.05 -24.23 25.88
CA LEU A 153 13.60 -24.88 24.65
C LEU A 153 14.66 -24.82 23.54
N ILE A 154 15.29 -23.66 23.35
CA ILE A 154 16.36 -23.49 22.36
C ILE A 154 17.51 -24.47 22.63
N ARG A 155 18.02 -24.48 23.87
CA ARG A 155 19.12 -25.40 24.24
C ARG A 155 18.75 -26.87 24.11
N GLU A 156 17.52 -27.23 24.46
CA GLU A 156 17.05 -28.61 24.30
C GLU A 156 16.95 -29.01 22.82
N VAL A 157 16.38 -28.15 21.97
CA VAL A 157 16.31 -28.35 20.52
C VAL A 157 17.71 -28.52 19.93
N GLN A 158 18.64 -27.58 20.21
CA GLN A 158 20.00 -27.62 19.69
C GLN A 158 20.76 -28.88 20.08
N ARG A 159 20.55 -29.40 21.31
CA ARG A 159 21.18 -30.64 21.76
C ARG A 159 20.61 -31.90 21.08
N LYS A 160 19.29 -31.90 20.77
CA LYS A 160 18.60 -33.06 20.23
C LYS A 160 18.61 -33.16 18.72
N VAL A 161 18.69 -32.02 18.02
CA VAL A 161 18.70 -31.98 16.54
C VAL A 161 19.74 -32.88 15.89
N PRO A 162 21.02 -32.96 16.39
CA PRO A 162 22.01 -33.88 15.79
C PRO A 162 21.65 -35.37 15.88
N GLN A 163 20.74 -35.74 16.76
CA GLN A 163 20.30 -37.13 16.99
C GLN A 163 19.08 -37.52 16.18
N VAL A 164 18.48 -36.59 15.44
CA VAL A 164 17.26 -36.80 14.65
C VAL A 164 17.62 -37.50 13.33
N GLN A 165 16.98 -38.65 13.08
CA GLN A 165 17.07 -39.37 11.81
C GLN A 165 15.80 -39.15 11.00
N GLY A 166 15.93 -39.11 9.66
CA GLY A 166 14.79 -39.02 8.74
C GLY A 166 14.16 -37.64 8.56
N ALA A 167 14.70 -36.60 9.18
CA ALA A 167 14.20 -35.23 8.95
C ALA A 167 14.64 -34.71 7.56
N THR A 168 13.72 -34.11 6.82
CA THR A 168 14.04 -33.49 5.54
C THR A 168 14.94 -32.27 5.70
N PRO A 169 15.88 -31.99 4.76
CA PRO A 169 16.71 -30.78 4.82
C PRO A 169 15.89 -29.47 4.95
N GLN A 170 14.75 -29.39 4.28
CA GLN A 170 13.85 -28.24 4.35
C GLN A 170 13.26 -28.06 5.76
N ALA A 171 12.88 -29.16 6.43
CA ALA A 171 12.34 -29.08 7.80
C ALA A 171 13.43 -28.63 8.80
N LEU A 172 14.67 -29.14 8.65
CA LEU A 172 15.82 -28.72 9.46
C LEU A 172 16.16 -27.23 9.24
N GLN A 173 16.18 -26.76 7.99
CA GLN A 173 16.38 -25.36 7.66
C GLN A 173 15.26 -24.48 8.27
N GLY A 174 14.00 -24.92 8.16
CA GLY A 174 12.86 -24.24 8.79
C GLY A 174 13.01 -24.13 10.30
N LEU A 175 13.45 -25.19 10.98
CA LEU A 175 13.74 -25.18 12.41
C LEU A 175 14.86 -24.20 12.75
N GLN A 176 15.97 -24.22 12.00
CA GLN A 176 17.10 -23.30 12.21
C GLN A 176 16.67 -21.83 12.13
N VAL A 177 15.84 -21.47 11.14
CA VAL A 177 15.27 -20.11 11.01
C VAL A 177 14.45 -19.74 12.26
N VAL A 178 13.62 -20.68 12.75
CA VAL A 178 12.81 -20.44 13.96
C VAL A 178 13.70 -20.28 15.20
N VAL A 179 14.73 -21.10 15.36
CA VAL A 179 15.70 -21.00 16.46
C VAL A 179 16.41 -19.65 16.45
N THR A 180 16.95 -19.24 15.30
CA THR A 180 17.66 -17.95 15.15
C THR A 180 16.76 -16.75 15.49
N ARG A 181 15.52 -16.75 15.00
CA ARG A 181 14.55 -15.69 15.32
C ARG A 181 14.16 -15.69 16.80
N ALA A 182 13.96 -16.88 17.41
CA ALA A 182 13.65 -17.00 18.83
C ALA A 182 14.80 -16.52 19.72
N GLN A 183 16.04 -16.82 19.36
CA GLN A 183 17.24 -16.29 20.04
C GLN A 183 17.29 -14.77 19.98
N ARG A 184 17.05 -14.19 18.81
CA ARG A 184 17.02 -12.74 18.63
C ARG A 184 15.95 -12.10 19.52
N ILE A 185 14.70 -12.61 19.54
CA ILE A 185 13.63 -12.12 20.42
C ILE A 185 13.99 -12.26 21.90
N MET A 186 14.60 -13.37 22.29
CA MET A 186 15.00 -13.62 23.69
C MET A 186 16.05 -12.62 24.18
N LEU A 187 17.00 -12.25 23.33
CA LEU A 187 18.14 -11.41 23.67
C LEU A 187 17.87 -9.91 23.51
N GLN A 188 16.94 -9.51 22.65
CA GLN A 188 16.70 -8.10 22.33
C GLN A 188 16.26 -7.29 23.57
N LYS A 189 16.78 -6.06 23.66
CA LYS A 189 16.51 -5.08 24.69
C LYS A 189 15.60 -3.95 24.17
N PRO A 190 14.96 -3.16 25.04
CA PRO A 190 14.04 -2.08 24.61
C PRO A 190 14.66 -1.04 23.66
N LYS A 191 15.93 -0.71 23.82
CA LYS A 191 16.64 0.34 23.05
C LYS A 191 17.46 -0.20 21.87
N ASP A 192 17.45 -1.52 21.63
CA ASP A 192 18.22 -2.08 20.52
C ASP A 192 17.70 -1.59 19.19
N LYS A 193 18.62 -1.29 18.27
CA LYS A 193 18.30 -1.07 16.85
C LYS A 193 17.99 -2.42 16.17
N ASN A 194 17.25 -2.39 15.08
CA ASN A 194 16.92 -3.59 14.28
C ASN A 194 16.26 -4.74 15.08
N LYS A 195 15.32 -4.43 15.97
CA LYS A 195 14.56 -5.42 16.72
C LYS A 195 13.67 -6.23 15.80
N LEU A 196 13.41 -7.47 16.20
CA LEU A 196 12.40 -8.30 15.56
C LEU A 196 11.04 -8.03 16.19
N TYR A 197 10.09 -7.56 15.41
CA TYR A 197 8.74 -7.19 15.86
C TYR A 197 7.69 -8.26 15.60
N ALA A 198 7.98 -9.22 14.69
CA ALA A 198 7.13 -10.37 14.43
C ALA A 198 7.94 -11.60 14.03
N MET A 199 7.58 -12.78 14.54
CA MET A 199 8.26 -14.03 14.19
C MET A 199 8.05 -14.46 12.73
N HIS A 200 6.89 -14.12 12.14
CA HIS A 200 6.51 -14.53 10.79
C HIS A 200 6.82 -13.48 9.74
N ALA A 201 7.09 -12.25 10.15
CA ALA A 201 7.39 -11.12 9.29
C ALA A 201 8.64 -10.38 9.83
N PRO A 202 9.83 -10.93 9.60
CA PRO A 202 11.08 -10.36 10.10
C PRO A 202 11.45 -9.02 9.45
N GLU A 203 10.85 -8.72 8.31
CA GLU A 203 10.99 -7.48 7.54
C GLU A 203 10.30 -6.28 8.19
N VAL A 204 9.43 -6.50 9.19
CA VAL A 204 8.68 -5.42 9.84
C VAL A 204 9.59 -4.51 10.64
N GLU A 205 9.46 -3.24 10.40
CA GLU A 205 10.20 -2.17 11.08
C GLU A 205 9.29 -1.33 11.99
N CYS A 206 9.91 -0.61 12.91
CA CYS A 206 9.22 0.32 13.80
C CYS A 206 9.51 1.74 13.34
N LEU A 207 8.49 2.42 12.83
CA LEU A 207 8.58 3.78 12.32
C LEU A 207 7.94 4.76 13.31
N ALA A 208 8.71 5.76 13.76
CA ALA A 208 8.20 6.80 14.65
C ALA A 208 7.39 7.83 13.83
N LYS A 209 6.17 8.10 14.27
CA LYS A 209 5.24 9.05 13.60
C LYS A 209 5.08 10.39 14.31
N GLY A 210 5.65 10.55 15.49
CA GLY A 210 5.48 11.77 16.29
C GLY A 210 4.05 12.07 16.74
N LYS A 211 3.10 11.13 16.55
CA LYS A 211 1.69 11.31 16.94
C LYS A 211 1.48 10.91 18.41
N ALA A 212 0.83 11.75 19.19
CA ALA A 212 0.61 11.51 20.63
C ALA A 212 -0.16 10.20 20.93
N ARG A 213 -1.16 9.86 20.14
CA ARG A 213 -2.00 8.65 20.35
C ARG A 213 -1.39 7.36 19.78
N GLN A 214 -0.62 7.46 18.71
CA GLN A 214 0.01 6.30 18.03
C GLN A 214 1.42 6.71 17.62
N PRO A 215 2.39 6.65 18.55
CA PRO A 215 3.75 7.14 18.29
C PRO A 215 4.54 6.26 17.32
N TYR A 216 4.15 4.98 17.16
CA TYR A 216 4.86 4.01 16.34
C TYR A 216 3.90 3.26 15.42
N ASP A 217 4.28 3.15 14.15
CA ASP A 217 3.69 2.23 13.17
C ASP A 217 4.66 1.06 12.92
N PHE A 218 4.11 -0.12 12.62
CA PHE A 218 4.90 -1.33 12.37
C PHE A 218 4.66 -1.82 10.94
N GLY A 219 5.66 -1.66 10.08
CA GLY A 219 5.55 -1.97 8.66
C GLY A 219 6.79 -1.56 7.89
N VAL A 220 6.60 -1.04 6.69
CA VAL A 220 7.66 -0.53 5.80
C VAL A 220 7.35 0.90 5.37
N LYS A 221 8.39 1.70 5.12
CA LYS A 221 8.26 3.02 4.52
C LYS A 221 7.89 2.88 3.05
N VAL A 222 6.91 3.64 2.58
CA VAL A 222 6.52 3.74 1.17
C VAL A 222 6.58 5.19 0.73
N SER A 223 7.26 5.47 -0.37
CA SER A 223 7.20 6.74 -1.07
C SER A 223 6.10 6.70 -2.12
N VAL A 224 5.35 7.78 -2.25
CA VAL A 224 4.27 7.95 -3.22
C VAL A 224 4.51 9.24 -3.99
N ALA A 225 4.52 9.15 -5.31
CA ALA A 225 4.61 10.28 -6.22
C ALA A 225 3.27 10.49 -6.94
N VAL A 226 2.75 11.72 -6.91
CA VAL A 226 1.51 12.09 -7.59
C VAL A 226 1.72 13.30 -8.48
N THR A 227 0.97 13.42 -9.58
CA THR A 227 0.98 14.64 -10.41
C THR A 227 0.47 15.81 -9.60
N HIS A 228 1.15 16.95 -9.70
CA HIS A 228 0.82 18.16 -8.93
C HIS A 228 -0.58 18.68 -9.22
N LYS A 229 -1.06 18.60 -10.45
CA LYS A 229 -2.35 19.16 -10.89
C LYS A 229 -3.51 18.20 -10.70
N SER A 230 -3.42 17.01 -11.24
CA SER A 230 -4.54 16.05 -11.30
C SER A 230 -4.56 15.05 -10.14
N GLY A 231 -3.45 14.87 -9.41
CA GLY A 231 -3.35 13.92 -8.30
C GLY A 231 -3.34 12.45 -8.73
N LEU A 232 -3.02 12.16 -10.00
CA LEU A 232 -2.77 10.79 -10.45
C LEU A 232 -1.47 10.27 -9.85
N ILE A 233 -1.45 9.02 -9.40
CA ILE A 233 -0.23 8.40 -8.87
C ILE A 233 0.66 7.98 -10.03
N VAL A 234 1.91 8.45 -10.03
CA VAL A 234 2.93 8.18 -11.05
C VAL A 234 4.12 7.39 -10.51
N GLY A 235 4.08 7.03 -9.24
CA GLY A 235 5.07 6.15 -8.62
C GLY A 235 4.67 5.77 -7.20
N ALA A 236 4.99 4.54 -6.81
CA ALA A 236 4.80 4.02 -5.46
C ALA A 236 5.85 2.93 -5.19
N ARG A 237 6.74 3.15 -4.21
CA ARG A 237 7.85 2.25 -3.93
C ARG A 237 8.05 2.05 -2.43
N SER A 238 8.31 0.80 -2.02
CA SER A 238 8.63 0.47 -0.63
C SER A 238 10.14 0.55 -0.39
N PHE A 239 10.52 1.03 0.80
CA PHE A 239 11.91 1.23 1.21
C PHE A 239 12.20 0.51 2.53
N PRO A 240 12.79 -0.69 2.49
CA PRO A 240 13.26 -1.39 3.69
C PRO A 240 14.38 -0.61 4.39
N GLY A 241 14.55 -0.84 5.71
CA GLY A 241 15.62 -0.21 6.49
C GLY A 241 15.24 1.16 7.06
N ASN A 242 14.00 1.62 6.84
CA ASN A 242 13.51 2.93 7.27
C ASN A 242 14.52 4.07 6.96
N PRO A 243 14.95 4.24 5.68
CA PRO A 243 15.89 5.28 5.32
C PRO A 243 15.32 6.67 5.62
N TYR A 244 16.18 7.67 5.71
CA TYR A 244 15.75 9.07 5.76
C TYR A 244 14.92 9.41 4.51
N ASP A 245 13.87 10.23 4.64
CA ASP A 245 12.93 10.50 3.54
C ASP A 245 13.63 11.01 2.28
N GLY A 246 14.61 11.89 2.43
CA GLY A 246 15.43 12.39 1.33
C GLY A 246 16.12 11.28 0.53
N HIS A 247 16.64 10.25 1.20
CA HIS A 247 17.32 9.14 0.52
C HIS A 247 16.38 8.27 -0.33
N THR A 248 15.05 8.42 -0.18
CA THR A 248 14.07 7.72 -1.02
C THR A 248 13.77 8.44 -2.32
N LEU A 249 14.17 9.71 -2.45
CA LEU A 249 13.73 10.57 -3.54
C LEU A 249 14.32 10.17 -4.89
N ASN A 250 15.62 9.89 -4.96
CA ASN A 250 16.30 9.54 -6.21
C ASN A 250 15.67 8.30 -6.86
N GLU A 251 15.54 7.20 -6.10
CA GLU A 251 14.93 5.97 -6.61
C GLU A 251 13.44 6.17 -6.96
N GLN A 252 12.73 7.05 -6.24
CA GLN A 252 11.34 7.38 -6.56
C GLN A 252 11.23 8.18 -7.86
N LEU A 253 12.12 9.13 -8.12
CA LEU A 253 12.18 9.90 -9.36
C LEU A 253 12.57 9.04 -10.57
N GLU A 254 13.48 8.09 -10.36
CA GLU A 254 13.82 7.08 -11.35
C GLU A 254 12.60 6.25 -11.74
N GLN A 255 11.86 5.70 -10.78
CA GLN A 255 10.63 4.94 -11.04
C GLN A 255 9.62 5.79 -11.84
N VAL A 256 9.39 7.04 -11.44
CA VAL A 256 8.49 7.94 -12.18
C VAL A 256 8.96 8.14 -13.62
N SER A 257 10.26 8.33 -13.82
CA SER A 257 10.84 8.52 -15.17
C SER A 257 10.62 7.29 -16.06
N ILE A 258 10.81 6.08 -15.50
CA ILE A 258 10.58 4.81 -16.20
C ILE A 258 9.10 4.62 -16.54
N LEU A 259 8.20 4.89 -15.59
CA LEU A 259 6.76 4.70 -15.79
C LEU A 259 6.15 5.70 -16.78
N CYS A 260 6.74 6.89 -16.91
CA CYS A 260 6.28 7.95 -17.82
C CYS A 260 7.08 8.02 -19.15
N GLU A 261 8.05 7.11 -19.36
CA GLU A 261 8.97 7.13 -20.51
C GLU A 261 8.25 7.17 -21.86
N ALA A 262 7.17 6.41 -22.01
CA ALA A 262 6.37 6.37 -23.24
C ALA A 262 5.81 7.73 -23.69
N HIS A 263 5.77 8.71 -22.78
CA HIS A 263 5.25 10.05 -23.07
C HIS A 263 6.37 11.08 -23.35
N GLY A 264 7.63 10.68 -23.30
CA GLY A 264 8.78 11.56 -23.56
C GLY A 264 8.97 12.68 -22.51
N VAL A 265 8.34 12.55 -21.33
CA VAL A 265 8.37 13.58 -20.29
C VAL A 265 8.96 13.01 -19.00
N ARG A 266 9.87 13.77 -18.39
CA ARG A 266 10.49 13.42 -17.10
C ARG A 266 10.16 14.50 -16.06
N PRO A 267 10.16 14.15 -14.76
CA PRO A 267 10.01 15.13 -13.69
C PRO A 267 11.10 16.20 -13.76
N LYS A 268 10.70 17.47 -13.79
CA LYS A 268 11.59 18.65 -13.72
C LYS A 268 11.52 19.32 -12.34
N GLU A 269 10.40 19.14 -11.63
CA GLU A 269 10.16 19.74 -10.33
C GLU A 269 9.47 18.74 -9.39
N ALA A 270 10.04 18.52 -8.22
CA ALA A 270 9.48 17.72 -7.13
C ALA A 270 9.14 18.60 -5.93
N VAL A 271 7.85 18.65 -5.56
CA VAL A 271 7.36 19.36 -4.38
C VAL A 271 7.31 18.38 -3.21
N VAL A 272 8.10 18.65 -2.17
CA VAL A 272 8.31 17.74 -1.06
C VAL A 272 8.13 18.43 0.31
N ASP A 273 8.14 17.67 1.39
CA ASP A 273 8.11 18.23 2.74
C ASP A 273 9.52 18.63 3.24
N LEU A 274 9.61 19.06 4.50
CA LEU A 274 10.90 19.42 5.13
C LEU A 274 11.78 18.22 5.44
N GLY A 275 11.24 17.01 5.42
CA GLY A 275 11.96 15.76 5.60
C GLY A 275 12.92 15.42 4.45
N TYR A 276 12.88 16.18 3.35
CA TYR A 276 13.73 15.98 2.17
C TYR A 276 14.83 17.04 2.04
N ARG A 277 15.24 17.69 3.11
CA ARG A 277 16.32 18.70 3.06
C ARG A 277 17.66 18.06 2.71
N GLY A 278 18.48 18.79 1.91
CA GLY A 278 19.86 18.43 1.63
C GLY A 278 20.07 17.40 0.53
N VAL A 279 19.02 17.01 -0.20
CA VAL A 279 19.10 16.03 -1.30
C VAL A 279 19.11 16.64 -2.70
N ASP A 280 19.25 17.98 -2.77
CA ASP A 280 19.31 18.70 -4.04
C ASP A 280 20.50 18.24 -4.91
N GLN A 281 21.65 17.96 -4.30
CA GLN A 281 22.85 17.49 -4.98
C GLN A 281 22.73 16.06 -5.51
N ASP A 282 21.93 15.21 -4.85
CA ASP A 282 21.70 13.83 -5.25
C ASP A 282 20.74 13.72 -6.46
N ASN A 283 20.06 14.83 -6.82
CA ASN A 283 19.05 14.87 -7.88
C ASN A 283 19.31 16.06 -8.85
N PRO A 284 20.45 16.10 -9.56
CA PRO A 284 20.89 17.28 -10.31
C PRO A 284 20.00 17.71 -11.44
N GLY A 285 19.09 16.86 -11.93
CA GLY A 285 18.16 17.17 -13.02
C GLY A 285 16.77 17.64 -12.57
N VAL A 286 16.48 17.66 -11.27
CA VAL A 286 15.14 17.94 -10.74
C VAL A 286 15.19 19.04 -9.70
N LYS A 287 14.38 20.09 -9.91
CA LYS A 287 14.24 21.17 -8.93
C LYS A 287 13.41 20.70 -7.72
N ILE A 288 14.02 20.66 -6.54
CA ILE A 288 13.34 20.24 -5.31
C ILE A 288 12.78 21.47 -4.59
N VAL A 289 11.47 21.49 -4.37
CA VAL A 289 10.75 22.60 -3.76
C VAL A 289 10.18 22.19 -2.40
N HIS A 290 10.65 22.83 -1.33
CA HIS A 290 10.18 22.59 0.04
C HIS A 290 10.04 23.89 0.84
N ARG A 291 9.33 23.86 1.97
CA ARG A 291 9.04 25.06 2.81
C ARG A 291 10.28 25.80 3.33
N GLY A 292 11.45 25.18 3.37
CA GLY A 292 12.70 25.84 3.80
C GLY A 292 13.09 27.04 2.91
N TRP A 293 12.54 27.13 1.71
CA TRP A 293 12.81 28.21 0.74
C TRP A 293 11.80 29.37 0.80
N ILE A 294 10.88 29.37 1.76
CA ILE A 294 9.74 30.32 1.82
C ILE A 294 10.16 31.79 1.74
N LYS A 295 11.29 32.16 2.33
CA LYS A 295 11.81 33.54 2.30
C LYS A 295 12.27 33.99 0.90
N ARG A 296 12.60 33.06 0.02
CA ARG A 296 13.08 33.28 -1.36
C ARG A 296 12.04 32.95 -2.43
N MET A 297 10.81 32.60 -2.03
CA MET A 297 9.77 32.15 -2.94
C MET A 297 8.92 33.31 -3.46
N THR A 298 8.58 33.26 -4.75
CA THR A 298 7.53 34.09 -5.35
C THR A 298 6.14 33.70 -4.82
N ALA A 299 5.15 34.57 -5.00
CA ALA A 299 3.75 34.27 -4.66
C ALA A 299 3.23 33.00 -5.34
N GLN A 300 3.59 32.80 -6.61
CA GLN A 300 3.24 31.60 -7.38
C GLN A 300 3.84 30.31 -6.80
N MET A 301 5.11 30.33 -6.41
CA MET A 301 5.76 29.20 -5.75
C MET A 301 5.10 28.87 -4.40
N ARG A 302 4.70 29.88 -3.64
CA ARG A 302 3.98 29.68 -2.36
C ARG A 302 2.61 29.00 -2.58
N GLN A 303 1.90 29.38 -3.64
CA GLN A 303 0.63 28.76 -4.00
C GLN A 303 0.83 27.29 -4.44
N GLN A 304 1.87 27.02 -5.22
CA GLN A 304 2.24 25.65 -5.61
C GLN A 304 2.58 24.78 -4.38
N LEU A 305 3.31 25.35 -3.43
CA LEU A 305 3.66 24.66 -2.19
C LEU A 305 2.43 24.33 -1.32
N LYS A 306 1.40 25.19 -1.29
CA LYS A 306 0.12 24.87 -0.62
C LYS A 306 -0.52 23.59 -1.18
N ARG A 307 -0.38 23.37 -2.49
CA ARG A 307 -0.95 22.18 -3.15
C ARG A 307 -0.21 20.86 -2.78
N ARG A 308 0.97 20.92 -2.14
CA ARG A 308 1.61 19.73 -1.58
C ARG A 308 0.67 18.92 -0.68
N GLN A 309 -0.19 19.60 0.06
CA GLN A 309 -1.16 18.92 0.93
C GLN A 309 -2.14 18.02 0.16
N ALA A 310 -2.27 18.16 -1.16
CA ALA A 310 -3.12 17.30 -1.98
C ALA A 310 -2.67 15.82 -2.02
N VAL A 311 -1.43 15.52 -1.61
CA VAL A 311 -0.97 14.12 -1.47
C VAL A 311 -1.57 13.44 -0.24
N GLU A 312 -1.91 14.19 0.82
CA GLU A 312 -2.44 13.63 2.07
C GLU A 312 -3.77 12.89 1.89
N PRO A 313 -4.78 13.43 1.18
CA PRO A 313 -5.99 12.69 0.82
C PRO A 313 -5.70 11.45 -0.04
N VAL A 314 -4.75 11.53 -0.98
CA VAL A 314 -4.36 10.37 -1.81
C VAL A 314 -3.81 9.26 -0.93
N ILE A 315 -2.87 9.57 -0.03
CA ILE A 315 -2.35 8.62 0.97
C ILE A 315 -3.47 8.09 1.87
N GLY A 316 -4.41 8.95 2.26
CA GLY A 316 -5.61 8.55 3.00
C GLY A 316 -6.41 7.48 2.28
N HIS A 317 -6.70 7.67 1.00
CA HIS A 317 -7.41 6.72 0.14
C HIS A 317 -6.61 5.43 -0.08
N LEU A 318 -5.30 5.52 -0.32
CA LEU A 318 -4.44 4.33 -0.42
C LEU A 318 -4.56 3.45 0.82
N LYS A 319 -4.61 4.06 2.00
CA LYS A 319 -4.75 3.33 3.27
C LYS A 319 -6.16 2.80 3.52
N ALA A 320 -7.18 3.63 3.30
CA ALA A 320 -8.57 3.28 3.61
C ALA A 320 -9.18 2.33 2.58
N ASP A 321 -8.97 2.62 1.28
CA ASP A 321 -9.70 1.99 0.18
C ASP A 321 -8.87 0.93 -0.57
N HIS A 322 -7.52 1.02 -0.54
CA HIS A 322 -6.62 0.19 -1.34
C HIS A 322 -5.65 -0.68 -0.51
N ARG A 323 -6.02 -1.02 0.74
CA ARG A 323 -5.32 -1.98 1.63
C ARG A 323 -3.89 -1.61 2.06
N MET A 324 -3.42 -0.39 1.81
CA MET A 324 -2.10 0.03 2.27
C MET A 324 -2.02 0.21 3.80
N LYS A 325 -3.16 0.40 4.49
CA LYS A 325 -3.21 0.47 5.95
C LYS A 325 -2.79 -0.84 6.62
N ARG A 326 -2.99 -2.00 5.94
CA ARG A 326 -2.69 -3.31 6.51
C ARG A 326 -2.28 -4.30 5.42
N CYS A 327 -0.99 -4.37 5.16
CA CYS A 327 -0.42 -5.32 4.20
C CYS A 327 -0.45 -6.75 4.75
N TRP A 328 -1.11 -7.66 4.03
CA TRP A 328 -1.20 -9.08 4.36
C TRP A 328 -0.19 -9.93 3.58
N LEU A 329 0.42 -9.36 2.55
CA LEU A 329 1.41 -10.05 1.74
C LEU A 329 2.70 -10.27 2.56
N LYS A 330 3.43 -11.35 2.28
CA LYS A 330 4.59 -11.77 3.06
C LYS A 330 5.90 -11.31 2.42
N GLY A 331 6.87 -10.99 3.27
CA GLY A 331 8.21 -10.60 2.85
C GLY A 331 8.29 -9.16 2.33
N ALA A 332 9.49 -8.71 2.03
CA ALA A 332 9.75 -7.40 1.44
C ALA A 332 9.15 -7.29 0.02
N GLU A 333 9.23 -8.35 -0.79
CA GLU A 333 8.56 -8.45 -2.08
C GLU A 333 7.05 -8.21 -1.96
N GLY A 334 6.39 -8.85 -0.96
CA GLY A 334 4.98 -8.63 -0.70
C GLY A 334 4.65 -7.18 -0.31
N ASP A 335 5.56 -6.49 0.36
CA ASP A 335 5.40 -5.07 0.69
C ASP A 335 5.52 -4.18 -0.55
N ALA A 336 6.46 -4.48 -1.46
CA ALA A 336 6.61 -3.79 -2.74
C ALA A 336 5.38 -3.98 -3.62
N LEU A 337 4.97 -5.23 -3.83
CA LEU A 337 3.76 -5.57 -4.60
C LEU A 337 2.52 -4.83 -4.08
N ASN A 338 2.31 -4.80 -2.75
CA ASN A 338 1.14 -4.16 -2.17
C ASN A 338 1.15 -2.64 -2.37
N ALA A 339 2.30 -1.98 -2.32
CA ALA A 339 2.42 -0.55 -2.54
C ALA A 339 2.02 -0.17 -3.98
N VAL A 340 2.55 -0.88 -4.98
CA VAL A 340 2.26 -0.62 -6.40
C VAL A 340 0.82 -1.00 -6.76
N LEU A 341 0.31 -2.14 -6.25
CA LEU A 341 -1.09 -2.55 -6.47
C LEU A 341 -2.08 -1.55 -5.85
N ALA A 342 -1.77 -1.01 -4.68
CA ALA A 342 -2.60 0.03 -4.07
C ALA A 342 -2.64 1.30 -4.93
N ALA A 343 -1.51 1.71 -5.49
CA ALA A 343 -1.39 2.83 -6.42
C ALA A 343 -2.19 2.60 -7.71
N SER A 344 -2.05 1.42 -8.32
CA SER A 344 -2.80 1.03 -9.52
C SER A 344 -4.32 1.02 -9.26
N GLY A 345 -4.75 0.47 -8.10
CA GLY A 345 -6.16 0.47 -7.70
C GLY A 345 -6.72 1.89 -7.49
N PHE A 346 -5.93 2.79 -6.91
CA PHE A 346 -6.31 4.21 -6.79
C PHE A 346 -6.46 4.85 -8.18
N ASN A 347 -5.51 4.62 -9.08
CA ASN A 347 -5.56 5.16 -10.43
C ASN A 347 -6.75 4.64 -11.23
N LEU A 348 -7.11 3.37 -11.11
CA LEU A 348 -8.34 2.83 -11.72
C LEU A 348 -9.59 3.57 -11.23
N CYS A 349 -9.71 3.82 -9.92
CA CYS A 349 -10.81 4.64 -9.38
C CYS A 349 -10.77 6.09 -9.88
N TRP A 350 -9.56 6.65 -10.03
CA TRP A 350 -9.37 7.98 -10.58
C TRP A 350 -9.84 8.05 -12.05
N LEU A 351 -9.48 7.05 -12.88
CA LEU A 351 -9.91 6.91 -14.27
C LEU A 351 -11.42 6.79 -14.39
N MET A 352 -12.05 5.97 -13.55
CA MET A 352 -13.51 5.85 -13.53
C MET A 352 -14.20 7.18 -13.21
N ARG A 353 -13.68 7.95 -12.27
CA ARG A 353 -14.18 9.30 -11.97
C ARG A 353 -13.97 10.28 -13.13
N ALA A 354 -12.88 10.15 -13.87
CA ALA A 354 -12.61 10.96 -15.06
C ALA A 354 -13.61 10.64 -16.19
N LEU A 355 -13.90 9.35 -16.42
CA LEU A 355 -14.93 8.90 -17.37
C LEU A 355 -16.32 9.46 -17.03
N VAL A 356 -16.71 9.36 -15.76
CA VAL A 356 -18.02 9.90 -15.30
C VAL A 356 -18.10 11.41 -15.53
N ARG A 357 -17.02 12.15 -15.25
CA ARG A 357 -16.97 13.59 -15.53
C ARG A 357 -17.12 13.89 -17.02
N LEU A 358 -16.41 13.14 -17.88
CA LEU A 358 -16.47 13.29 -19.32
C LEU A 358 -17.91 13.02 -19.82
N PHE A 359 -18.54 11.95 -19.33
CA PHE A 359 -19.93 11.64 -19.66
C PHE A 359 -20.89 12.78 -19.31
N PHE A 360 -20.79 13.35 -18.11
CA PHE A 360 -21.63 14.48 -17.71
C PHE A 360 -21.37 15.74 -18.55
N VAL A 361 -20.12 15.99 -18.97
CA VAL A 361 -19.80 17.07 -19.89
C VAL A 361 -20.50 16.85 -21.24
N LEU A 362 -20.40 15.63 -21.81
CA LEU A 362 -21.05 15.28 -23.07
C LEU A 362 -22.57 15.42 -22.99
N VAL A 363 -23.20 14.94 -21.90
CA VAL A 363 -24.65 15.08 -21.68
C VAL A 363 -25.08 16.56 -21.60
N LYS A 364 -24.30 17.39 -20.89
CA LYS A 364 -24.57 18.85 -20.85
C LYS A 364 -24.46 19.49 -22.24
N PHE A 365 -23.43 19.14 -23.03
CA PHE A 365 -23.28 19.65 -24.41
C PHE A 365 -24.45 19.19 -25.30
N ALA A 366 -24.87 17.91 -25.21
CA ALA A 366 -26.00 17.39 -25.97
C ALA A 366 -27.32 18.09 -25.58
N GLY A 367 -27.54 18.33 -24.29
CA GLY A 367 -28.69 19.11 -23.80
C GLY A 367 -28.68 20.57 -24.27
N LEU A 368 -27.53 21.24 -24.22
CA LEU A 368 -27.37 22.58 -24.78
C LEU A 368 -27.59 22.61 -26.31
N TRP A 369 -27.06 21.62 -27.03
CA TRP A 369 -27.27 21.47 -28.47
C TRP A 369 -28.73 21.29 -28.83
N SER A 370 -29.50 20.47 -28.08
CA SER A 370 -30.92 20.30 -28.30
C SER A 370 -31.74 21.56 -28.05
N LEU A 371 -31.38 22.36 -27.04
CA LEU A 371 -32.00 23.66 -26.75
C LEU A 371 -31.72 24.70 -27.88
N ILE A 372 -30.48 24.74 -28.37
CA ILE A 372 -30.08 25.66 -29.48
C ILE A 372 -30.78 25.25 -30.78
N SER A 373 -30.85 23.94 -31.09
CA SER A 373 -31.54 23.43 -32.28
C SER A 373 -33.05 23.68 -32.22
N SER A 374 -33.66 23.52 -31.05
CA SER A 374 -35.10 23.80 -30.86
C SER A 374 -35.43 25.31 -30.99
N GLN A 375 -34.54 26.18 -30.56
CA GLN A 375 -34.70 27.61 -30.77
C GLN A 375 -34.53 28.05 -32.25
N ARG A 376 -33.59 27.42 -32.98
CA ARG A 376 -33.45 27.62 -34.43
C ARG A 376 -34.67 27.16 -35.21
N THR A 377 -35.24 26.06 -34.84
CA THR A 377 -36.46 25.53 -35.47
C THR A 377 -37.66 26.44 -35.21
N ARG A 378 -37.82 27.01 -33.99
CA ARG A 378 -38.84 27.97 -33.66
C ARG A 378 -38.67 29.32 -34.37
N GLN A 379 -37.46 29.78 -34.63
CA GLN A 379 -37.21 31.01 -35.43
C GLN A 379 -37.54 30.80 -36.91
N ASN A 380 -37.20 29.66 -37.49
CA ASN A 380 -37.50 29.34 -38.88
C ASN A 380 -39.03 29.19 -39.09
N HIS A 381 -39.79 28.65 -38.16
CA HIS A 381 -41.27 28.60 -38.22
C HIS A 381 -41.92 29.99 -38.11
N LYS A 382 -41.29 30.96 -37.44
CA LYS A 382 -41.81 32.35 -37.40
C LYS A 382 -41.55 33.12 -38.69
N PHE A 383 -40.50 32.76 -39.49
CA PHE A 383 -40.20 33.39 -40.77
C PHE A 383 -40.99 32.85 -41.93
N THR A 384 -41.54 31.60 -41.86
CA THR A 384 -42.35 31.00 -42.91
C THR A 384 -43.85 31.32 -42.74
N GLY A 385 -44.32 31.81 -41.57
CA GLY A 385 -45.68 32.18 -41.28
C GLY A 385 -46.15 33.58 -41.77
N HIS A 386 -45.21 34.39 -42.35
CA HIS A 386 -45.53 35.74 -42.79
C HIS A 386 -45.61 35.93 -44.31
N ARG A 387 -45.75 34.85 -45.08
CA ARG A 387 -45.78 34.88 -46.57
C ARG A 387 -47.04 34.30 -47.21
N ALA A 388 -48.16 34.26 -46.49
CA ALA A 388 -49.39 33.75 -47.02
C ALA A 388 -50.58 34.62 -46.58
N ASP A 389 -50.60 35.89 -46.90
CA ASP A 389 -51.83 36.72 -46.97
C ASP A 389 -51.50 37.93 -47.84
N GLY A 390 -51.73 37.76 -49.11
CA GLY A 390 -51.60 38.79 -50.11
C GLY A 390 -52.19 38.33 -51.46
N GLY A 391 -53.47 37.99 -51.47
CA GLY A 391 -54.16 37.52 -52.67
C GLY A 391 -55.34 38.39 -52.99
N LEU A 392 -55.19 39.19 -54.00
CA LEU A 392 -56.07 39.85 -54.93
C LEU A 392 -57.59 39.67 -54.70
N GLN A 393 -58.28 40.74 -54.51
CA GLN A 393 -59.62 41.01 -55.00
C GLN A 393 -59.49 41.85 -56.30
N VAL A 394 -60.07 41.36 -57.41
CA VAL A 394 -60.46 42.13 -58.56
C VAL A 394 -61.81 41.60 -59.07
N ALA A 395 -62.79 42.51 -59.11
CA ALA A 395 -64.02 42.63 -59.85
C ALA A 395 -64.91 41.39 -60.10
#